data_c5974114c07244dc53f25b7944c2ea76
#
_entry.id   c5974114c07244dc53f25b7944c2ea76
#
_cell.length_a   1.000
_cell.length_b   1.000
_cell.length_c   1.000
_cell.angle_alpha   90.00
_cell.angle_beta   90.00
_cell.angle_gamma   90.00
#
_symmetry.space_group_name_H-M   'P 1'
#
loop_
_entity.id
_entity.type
_entity.pdbx_description
1 polymer ?
#
loop_
_entity_poly.entity_id
_entity_poly.type
_entity_poly.pdbx_seq_one_letter_code
_entity_poly.pdbx_strand_id
1 'polypeptide(L)'
;KRTGAPKKSRQTAKTAAPSQPLRPDEEQDFVIYTDGSCLRNPDGPGGWAVVACNVATGEVTELCDGNPSTTNNRMELLAAIMALRFAPEGTKVALYTDSQYLKNGITKWVAGWKRRGWKKADGQPVLNQAYWVELDKLYAAHDVTFHWVKGHVGVELNERCDQLAKAQAVKYK
;
A
#
# COMPACT_ATOMS: atom_id res chain seq x y z
N LYS A 1 -18.64 -18.07 -11.35
CA LYS A 1 -18.36 -17.75 -10.80
C LYS A 1 -18.47 -17.25 -9.92
N ARG A 2 -18.89 -17.39 -9.36
CA ARG A 2 -18.78 -16.79 -8.56
C ARG A 2 -18.80 -16.99 -7.59
N THR A 3 -18.85 -17.46 -7.12
CA THR A 3 -18.77 -17.39 -6.24
C THR A 3 -18.55 -17.18 -5.36
N GLY A 4 -18.77 -17.34 -5.00
CA GLY A 4 -18.60 -17.06 -4.13
C GLY A 4 -18.57 -16.73 -3.35
N ALA A 5 -18.72 -16.75 -3.14
CA ALA A 5 -18.66 -16.28 -2.53
C ALA A 5 -18.60 -15.89 -1.87
N PRO A 6 -18.67 -15.71 -1.74
CA PRO A 6 -18.56 -15.12 -1.25
C PRO A 6 -18.69 -14.76 -0.47
N LYS A 7 -18.98 -14.85 -0.28
CA LYS A 7 -18.94 -14.27 0.35
C LYS A 7 -18.54 -14.04 1.28
N LYS A 8 -18.23 -14.17 1.74
CA LYS A 8 -17.79 -13.82 2.50
C LYS A 8 -17.12 -13.12 2.78
N SER A 9 -17.01 -12.99 2.61
CA SER A 9 -16.49 -12.16 2.98
C SER A 9 -16.91 -11.22 2.99
N ARG A 10 -17.35 -11.08 2.91
CA ARG A 10 -17.56 -10.12 2.86
C ARG A 10 -17.97 -9.54 3.71
N GLN A 11 -18.08 -9.86 4.09
CA GLN A 11 -18.30 -9.23 4.80
C GLN A 11 -17.65 -8.61 5.34
N THR A 12 -17.55 -8.60 5.26
CA THR A 12 -16.88 -7.91 5.81
C THR A 12 -16.49 -7.00 5.21
N ALA A 13 -16.48 -7.13 4.35
CA ALA A 13 -15.94 -6.11 3.84
C ALA A 13 -16.75 -5.02 3.89
N LYS A 14 -17.84 -5.11 3.96
CA LYS A 14 -18.54 -4.01 3.99
C LYS A 14 -18.43 -3.43 5.13
N THR A 15 -18.37 -4.08 5.96
CA THR A 15 -18.35 -3.44 7.04
C THR A 15 -17.26 -2.76 7.18
N ALA A 16 -16.45 -3.03 6.68
CA ALA A 16 -15.44 -2.29 6.91
C ALA A 16 -15.61 -1.04 6.43
N ALA A 17 -16.56 -0.49 6.71
CA ALA A 17 -16.77 0.80 6.30
C ALA A 17 -15.60 1.55 6.63
N PRO A 18 -14.89 2.03 5.78
CA PRO A 18 -13.74 2.79 6.11
C PRO A 18 -14.15 4.07 6.80
N SER A 19 -13.27 4.51 7.67
CA SER A 19 -13.51 5.79 8.29
C SER A 19 -13.48 6.90 7.25
N GLN A 20 -12.94 6.62 6.07
CA GLN A 20 -12.95 7.59 4.98
C GLN A 20 -13.68 6.96 3.83
N PRO A 21 -14.95 7.20 3.73
CA PRO A 21 -15.72 6.59 2.67
C PRO A 21 -15.32 7.14 1.32
N LEU A 22 -15.50 6.32 0.30
CA LEU A 22 -15.28 6.76 -1.06
C LEU A 22 -16.38 7.75 -1.41
N ARG A 23 -16.03 8.68 -2.26
CA ARG A 23 -17.01 9.63 -2.73
C ARG A 23 -17.97 8.93 -3.66
N PRO A 24 -19.25 9.24 -3.56
CA PRO A 24 -20.25 8.54 -4.36
C PRO A 24 -20.06 8.68 -5.86
N ASP A 25 -19.43 9.76 -6.31
CA ASP A 25 -19.25 9.97 -7.72
C ASP A 25 -18.01 9.30 -8.27
N GLU A 26 -17.28 8.55 -7.44
CA GLU A 26 -16.08 7.89 -7.91
C GLU A 26 -16.29 6.40 -7.94
N GLU A 27 -16.08 5.80 -9.08
CA GLU A 27 -16.10 4.36 -9.19
C GLU A 27 -14.68 3.88 -9.19
N GLN A 28 -14.36 3.04 -8.25
CA GLN A 28 -13.04 2.43 -8.14
C GLN A 28 -13.15 0.99 -8.57
N ASP A 29 -12.11 0.47 -9.22
CA ASP A 29 -12.05 -0.95 -9.52
C ASP A 29 -11.54 -1.71 -8.30
N PHE A 30 -10.61 -1.11 -7.56
CA PHE A 30 -10.05 -1.71 -6.36
C PHE A 30 -9.94 -0.70 -5.24
N VAL A 31 -10.20 -1.17 -4.02
CA VAL A 31 -9.88 -0.41 -2.81
C VAL A 31 -8.84 -1.24 -2.10
N ILE A 32 -7.65 -0.68 -1.90
CA ILE A 32 -6.51 -1.44 -1.38
C ILE A 32 -5.91 -0.74 -0.18
N TYR A 33 -5.71 -1.52 0.89
CA TYR A 33 -5.03 -1.05 2.08
C TYR A 33 -3.63 -1.63 2.10
N THR A 34 -2.64 -0.84 2.49
CA THR A 34 -1.25 -1.26 2.54
C THR A 34 -0.64 -0.89 3.87
N ASP A 35 0.33 -1.66 4.31
CA ASP A 35 1.04 -1.35 5.54
C ASP A 35 2.44 -1.99 5.51
N GLY A 36 3.35 -1.41 6.26
CA GLY A 36 4.68 -1.94 6.43
C GLY A 36 5.11 -1.81 7.87
N SER A 37 5.93 -2.74 8.34
CA SER A 37 6.33 -2.78 9.73
C SER A 37 7.76 -3.30 9.83
N CYS A 38 8.51 -2.83 10.79
CA CYS A 38 9.85 -3.31 11.04
C CYS A 38 10.03 -3.42 12.54
N LEU A 39 10.43 -4.60 13.02
CA LEU A 39 10.54 -4.84 14.46
C LEU A 39 11.64 -4.01 15.10
N ARG A 40 12.72 -3.78 14.36
CA ARG A 40 13.78 -2.91 14.80
C ARG A 40 14.21 -2.07 13.62
N ASN A 41 14.00 -0.79 13.69
CA ASN A 41 14.28 0.12 12.59
C ASN A 41 15.52 0.94 12.91
N PRO A 42 16.58 0.89 12.10
CA PRO A 42 16.68 0.14 10.85
C PRO A 42 17.25 -1.26 11.06
N ASP A 43 17.28 -2.00 9.97
CA ASP A 43 18.01 -3.26 9.85
C ASP A 43 17.47 -4.43 10.64
N GLY A 44 16.28 -4.31 11.17
CA GLY A 44 15.61 -5.46 11.79
C GLY A 44 14.69 -6.15 10.80
N PRO A 45 14.08 -7.27 11.22
CA PRO A 45 13.13 -7.95 10.36
C PRO A 45 11.86 -7.12 10.16
N GLY A 46 11.34 -7.14 8.96
CA GLY A 46 10.15 -6.38 8.64
C GLY A 46 9.20 -7.16 7.77
N GLY A 47 7.98 -6.63 7.65
CA GLY A 47 6.95 -7.22 6.82
C GLY A 47 6.12 -6.15 6.15
N TRP A 48 5.49 -6.55 5.06
CA TRP A 48 4.55 -5.68 4.34
C TRP A 48 3.29 -6.47 4.10
N ALA A 49 2.20 -5.75 3.93
CA ALA A 49 0.90 -6.38 3.66
C ALA A 49 0.05 -5.53 2.76
N VAL A 50 -0.80 -6.21 2.00
CA VAL A 50 -1.76 -5.63 1.10
C VAL A 50 -3.10 -6.33 1.34
N VAL A 51 -4.16 -5.56 1.52
CA VAL A 51 -5.51 -6.11 1.58
C VAL A 51 -6.30 -5.42 0.47
N ALA A 52 -6.58 -6.15 -0.59
CA ALA A 52 -7.19 -5.60 -1.79
C ALA A 52 -8.63 -6.07 -1.94
N CYS A 53 -9.52 -5.12 -2.13
CA CYS A 53 -10.93 -5.43 -2.35
C CYS A 53 -11.31 -5.09 -3.78
N ASN A 54 -11.82 -6.09 -4.50
CA ASN A 54 -12.33 -5.89 -5.84
C ASN A 54 -13.75 -5.34 -5.69
N VAL A 55 -13.97 -4.12 -6.12
CA VAL A 55 -15.23 -3.44 -5.86
C VAL A 55 -16.40 -4.13 -6.56
N ALA A 56 -16.18 -4.61 -7.78
CA ALA A 56 -17.26 -5.21 -8.55
C ALA A 56 -17.71 -6.56 -7.96
N THR A 57 -16.78 -7.36 -7.44
CA THR A 57 -17.09 -8.70 -6.96
C THR A 57 -17.18 -8.82 -5.45
N GLY A 58 -16.60 -7.85 -4.73
CA GLY A 58 -16.51 -7.94 -3.28
C GLY A 58 -15.41 -8.85 -2.79
N GLU A 59 -14.65 -9.45 -3.70
CA GLU A 59 -13.59 -10.38 -3.31
C GLU A 59 -12.45 -9.64 -2.64
N VAL A 60 -11.97 -10.17 -1.52
CA VAL A 60 -10.85 -9.59 -0.78
C VAL A 60 -9.65 -10.51 -0.90
N THR A 61 -8.52 -9.96 -1.33
CA THR A 61 -7.28 -10.70 -1.47
C THR A 61 -6.25 -10.11 -0.52
N GLU A 62 -5.56 -10.98 0.20
CA GLU A 62 -4.50 -10.55 1.12
C GLU A 62 -3.17 -11.03 0.58
N LEU A 63 -2.19 -10.11 0.54
CA LEU A 63 -0.81 -10.43 0.16
C LEU A 63 0.09 -9.94 1.26
N CYS A 64 1.09 -10.71 1.61
CA CYS A 64 2.05 -10.28 2.61
C CYS A 64 3.34 -11.07 2.46
N ASP A 65 4.43 -10.47 2.91
CA ASP A 65 5.72 -11.15 2.96
C ASP A 65 6.63 -10.26 3.81
N GLY A 66 7.88 -10.63 3.93
CA GLY A 66 8.80 -9.90 4.77
C GLY A 66 10.23 -10.02 4.34
N ASN A 67 11.11 -9.50 5.19
CA ASN A 67 12.53 -9.46 4.92
C ASN A 67 13.25 -9.49 6.27
N PRO A 68 14.32 -10.28 6.41
CA PRO A 68 15.02 -10.35 7.70
C PRO A 68 15.77 -9.07 8.07
N SER A 69 16.05 -8.19 7.12
CA SER A 69 16.77 -6.95 7.43
C SER A 69 16.28 -5.83 6.51
N THR A 70 15.56 -4.89 7.06
CA THR A 70 14.94 -3.84 6.25
C THR A 70 14.62 -2.61 7.10
N THR A 71 13.74 -1.74 6.62
CA THR A 71 13.29 -0.56 7.35
C THR A 71 11.79 -0.41 7.19
N ASN A 72 11.17 0.35 8.09
CA ASN A 72 9.76 0.66 7.96
C ASN A 72 9.46 1.30 6.61
N ASN A 73 10.28 2.27 6.21
CA ASN A 73 10.02 2.99 4.95
C ASN A 73 10.08 2.06 3.73
N ARG A 74 11.03 1.13 3.72
CA ARG A 74 11.11 0.17 2.62
C ARG A 74 9.88 -0.73 2.59
N MET A 75 9.41 -1.16 3.76
CA MET A 75 8.24 -2.02 3.81
C MET A 75 6.98 -1.29 3.38
N GLU A 76 6.85 0.00 3.72
CA GLU A 76 5.74 0.80 3.25
C GLU A 76 5.77 0.98 1.73
N LEU A 77 6.94 1.25 1.19
CA LEU A 77 7.10 1.36 -0.26
C LEU A 77 6.76 0.05 -0.95
N LEU A 78 7.27 -1.04 -0.43
CA LEU A 78 7.05 -2.35 -1.05
C LEU A 78 5.59 -2.75 -1.00
N ALA A 79 4.88 -2.43 0.08
CA ALA A 79 3.45 -2.70 0.16
C ALA A 79 2.71 -1.97 -0.95
N ALA A 80 3.02 -0.70 -1.17
CA ALA A 80 2.38 0.07 -2.24
C ALA A 80 2.71 -0.50 -3.62
N ILE A 81 3.97 -0.89 -3.82
CA ILE A 81 4.40 -1.49 -5.08
C ILE A 81 3.63 -2.79 -5.34
N MET A 82 3.54 -3.64 -4.35
CA MET A 82 2.87 -4.93 -4.51
C MET A 82 1.38 -4.76 -4.72
N ALA A 83 0.79 -3.74 -4.09
CA ALA A 83 -0.62 -3.42 -4.32
C ALA A 83 -0.88 -3.08 -5.78
N LEU A 84 -0.04 -2.23 -6.35
CA LEU A 84 -0.23 -1.81 -7.74
C LEU A 84 0.18 -2.87 -8.75
N ARG A 85 1.09 -3.76 -8.37
CA ARG A 85 1.38 -4.92 -9.21
C ARG A 85 0.20 -5.88 -9.25
N PHE A 86 -0.52 -5.98 -8.14
CA PHE A 86 -1.69 -6.84 -8.06
C PHE A 86 -2.83 -6.33 -8.95
N ALA A 87 -3.07 -5.02 -8.92
CA ALA A 87 -4.17 -4.45 -9.69
C ALA A 87 -3.78 -4.39 -11.17
N PRO A 88 -4.65 -4.84 -12.08
CA PRO A 88 -4.33 -4.77 -13.51
C PRO A 88 -4.08 -3.33 -13.96
N GLU A 89 -3.19 -3.17 -14.94
CA GLU A 89 -2.89 -1.86 -15.48
C GLU A 89 -4.14 -1.19 -16.01
N GLY A 90 -4.22 0.11 -15.81
CA GLY A 90 -5.35 0.89 -16.30
C GLY A 90 -6.53 0.94 -15.36
N THR A 91 -6.51 0.17 -14.27
CA THR A 91 -7.64 0.18 -13.34
C THR A 91 -7.59 1.40 -12.41
N LYS A 92 -8.74 1.73 -11.85
CA LYS A 92 -8.85 2.78 -10.86
C LYS A 92 -8.68 2.20 -9.48
N VAL A 93 -7.68 2.69 -8.77
CA VAL A 93 -7.31 2.15 -7.46
C VAL A 93 -7.36 3.25 -6.41
N ALA A 94 -8.13 3.02 -5.35
CA ALA A 94 -8.07 3.86 -4.16
C ALA A 94 -7.13 3.15 -3.19
N LEU A 95 -5.96 3.72 -2.96
CA LEU A 95 -4.93 3.09 -2.16
C LEU A 95 -4.79 3.82 -0.83
N TYR A 96 -5.04 3.10 0.26
CA TYR A 96 -5.01 3.66 1.60
C TYR A 96 -3.72 3.29 2.30
N THR A 97 -3.08 4.26 2.92
CA THR A 97 -1.83 4.07 3.66
C THR A 97 -1.80 5.03 4.85
N ASP A 98 -1.12 4.62 5.92
CA ASP A 98 -0.87 5.53 7.02
C ASP A 98 0.57 6.06 6.98
N SER A 99 1.31 5.78 5.93
CA SER A 99 2.70 6.18 5.83
C SER A 99 2.83 7.63 5.37
N GLN A 100 3.33 8.48 6.25
CA GLN A 100 3.63 9.86 5.88
C GLN A 100 4.78 9.93 4.89
N TYR A 101 5.69 8.97 4.96
CA TYR A 101 6.81 8.89 4.03
C TYR A 101 6.29 8.71 2.59
N LEU A 102 5.34 7.77 2.40
CA LEU A 102 4.73 7.59 1.09
C LEU A 102 3.98 8.85 0.66
N LYS A 103 3.19 9.40 1.56
CA LYS A 103 2.41 10.60 1.25
C LYS A 103 3.31 11.74 0.81
N ASN A 104 4.35 12.01 1.58
CA ASN A 104 5.25 13.11 1.28
C ASN A 104 6.03 12.86 0.00
N GLY A 105 6.45 11.62 -0.24
CA GLY A 105 7.18 11.29 -1.45
C GLY A 105 6.34 11.53 -2.68
N ILE A 106 5.13 11.00 -2.68
CA ILE A 106 4.25 11.12 -3.84
C ILE A 106 3.86 12.58 -4.09
N THR A 107 3.55 13.33 -3.02
CA THR A 107 2.99 14.67 -3.19
C THR A 107 4.03 15.76 -3.26
N LYS A 108 5.23 15.53 -2.70
CA LYS A 108 6.21 16.61 -2.57
C LYS A 108 7.55 16.32 -3.21
N TRP A 109 8.03 15.09 -3.17
CA TRP A 109 9.43 14.81 -3.51
C TRP A 109 9.66 14.25 -4.90
N VAL A 110 8.78 13.36 -5.36
CA VAL A 110 9.00 12.59 -6.57
C VAL A 110 9.17 13.48 -7.80
N ALA A 111 8.37 14.53 -7.94
CA ALA A 111 8.46 15.39 -9.10
C ALA A 111 9.84 16.03 -9.21
N GLY A 112 10.38 16.50 -8.10
CA GLY A 112 11.71 17.08 -8.09
C GLY A 112 12.79 16.05 -8.35
N TRP A 113 12.65 14.85 -7.79
CA TRP A 113 13.62 13.80 -8.03
C TRP A 113 13.65 13.41 -9.50
N LYS A 114 12.49 13.31 -10.13
CA LYS A 114 12.43 12.97 -11.56
C LYS A 114 13.14 14.02 -12.41
N ARG A 115 12.96 15.29 -12.08
CA ARG A 115 13.62 16.35 -12.82
C ARG A 115 15.15 16.29 -12.68
N ARG A 116 15.63 15.76 -11.57
CA ARG A 116 17.07 15.65 -11.32
C ARG A 116 17.63 14.24 -11.60
N GLY A 117 16.87 13.41 -12.31
CA GLY A 117 17.34 12.06 -12.63
C GLY A 117 17.42 11.16 -11.43
N TRP A 118 16.50 11.32 -10.47
CA TRP A 118 16.41 10.53 -9.26
C TRP A 118 17.60 10.73 -8.32
N LYS A 119 18.10 11.96 -8.31
CA LYS A 119 19.19 12.34 -7.42
C LYS A 119 18.73 13.44 -6.48
N LYS A 120 19.34 13.46 -5.30
CA LYS A 120 19.12 14.54 -4.36
C LYS A 120 19.85 15.79 -4.84
N ALA A 121 19.58 16.91 -4.19
CA ALA A 121 20.21 18.18 -4.54
C ALA A 121 21.73 18.11 -4.52
N ASP A 122 22.30 17.25 -3.67
CA ASP A 122 23.76 17.11 -3.56
C ASP A 122 24.33 16.11 -4.59
N GLY A 123 23.51 15.62 -5.51
CA GLY A 123 23.99 14.71 -6.55
C GLY A 123 24.00 13.24 -6.16
N GLN A 124 23.71 12.92 -4.90
CA GLN A 124 23.66 11.54 -4.46
C GLN A 124 22.33 10.90 -4.85
N PRO A 125 22.31 9.57 -5.07
CA PRO A 125 21.05 8.90 -5.38
C PRO A 125 20.02 9.08 -4.27
N VAL A 126 18.75 9.17 -4.67
CA VAL A 126 17.67 9.26 -3.72
C VAL A 126 17.63 7.98 -2.88
N LEU A 127 17.43 8.12 -1.59
CA LEU A 127 17.31 6.96 -0.69
C LEU A 127 16.14 6.11 -1.15
N ASN A 128 16.35 4.79 -1.20
CA ASN A 128 15.35 3.84 -1.70
C ASN A 128 14.97 4.11 -3.16
N GLN A 129 15.94 4.59 -3.95
CA GLN A 129 15.69 5.00 -5.32
C GLN A 129 14.98 3.93 -6.15
N ALA A 130 15.44 2.69 -6.08
CA ALA A 130 14.85 1.63 -6.89
C ALA A 130 13.37 1.42 -6.58
N TYR A 131 13.00 1.48 -5.31
CA TYR A 131 11.61 1.35 -4.92
C TYR A 131 10.78 2.53 -5.42
N TRP A 132 11.30 3.75 -5.30
CA TRP A 132 10.57 4.93 -5.75
C TRP A 132 10.38 4.94 -7.27
N VAL A 133 11.40 4.52 -8.01
CA VAL A 133 11.30 4.44 -9.47
C VAL A 133 10.24 3.43 -9.88
N GLU A 134 10.23 2.28 -9.23
CA GLU A 134 9.24 1.24 -9.54
C GLU A 134 7.84 1.72 -9.20
N LEU A 135 7.66 2.34 -8.04
CA LEU A 135 6.37 2.85 -7.62
C LEU A 135 5.86 3.93 -8.59
N ASP A 136 6.75 4.79 -9.03
CA ASP A 136 6.36 5.85 -9.97
C ASP A 136 5.87 5.25 -11.30
N LYS A 137 6.51 4.22 -11.79
CA LYS A 137 6.07 3.56 -13.01
C LYS A 137 4.69 2.94 -12.84
N LEU A 138 4.49 2.26 -11.72
CA LEU A 138 3.20 1.65 -11.43
C LEU A 138 2.11 2.68 -11.25
N TYR A 139 2.44 3.78 -10.58
CA TYR A 139 1.50 4.87 -10.38
C TYR A 139 1.03 5.43 -11.73
N ALA A 140 1.96 5.57 -12.68
CA ALA A 140 1.62 6.08 -14.01
C ALA A 140 0.82 5.07 -14.83
N ALA A 141 0.95 3.78 -14.54
CA ALA A 141 0.25 2.73 -15.28
C ALA A 141 -1.17 2.48 -14.78
N HIS A 142 -1.57 3.13 -13.70
CA HIS A 142 -2.88 2.96 -13.09
C HIS A 142 -3.50 4.34 -12.85
N ASP A 143 -4.79 4.35 -12.55
CA ASP A 143 -5.45 5.59 -12.13
C ASP A 143 -5.56 5.53 -10.61
N VAL A 144 -4.53 5.98 -9.93
CA VAL A 144 -4.39 5.82 -8.47
C VAL A 144 -4.76 7.08 -7.73
N THR A 145 -5.58 6.93 -6.71
CA THR A 145 -5.84 8.00 -5.75
C THR A 145 -5.31 7.52 -4.42
N PHE A 146 -4.35 8.25 -3.84
CA PHE A 146 -3.83 7.91 -2.53
C PHE A 146 -4.70 8.54 -1.46
N HIS A 147 -5.03 7.76 -0.46
CA HIS A 147 -5.74 8.25 0.71
C HIS A 147 -4.88 8.00 1.94
N TRP A 148 -4.54 9.05 2.64
CA TRP A 148 -3.75 8.91 3.84
C TRP A 148 -4.67 8.70 5.04
N VAL A 149 -4.41 7.64 5.79
CA VAL A 149 -5.18 7.30 6.99
C VAL A 149 -4.31 7.60 8.18
N LYS A 150 -4.84 8.35 9.13
CA LYS A 150 -4.06 8.72 10.31
C LYS A 150 -4.04 7.55 11.28
N GLY A 151 -2.90 6.87 11.34
CA GLY A 151 -2.75 5.72 12.22
C GLY A 151 -3.68 4.59 11.80
N HIS A 152 -3.94 3.68 12.71
CA HIS A 152 -4.78 2.52 12.40
C HIS A 152 -6.16 2.63 13.04
N VAL A 153 -6.58 3.83 13.36
CA VAL A 153 -7.76 4.02 14.16
C VAL A 153 -9.01 3.78 13.35
N GLY A 154 -9.84 2.84 13.80
CA GLY A 154 -11.21 2.73 13.34
C GLY A 154 -11.43 2.17 11.95
N VAL A 155 -10.41 1.65 11.29
CA VAL A 155 -10.55 1.09 9.96
C VAL A 155 -10.18 -0.36 10.01
N GLU A 156 -11.17 -1.22 9.88
CA GLU A 156 -10.98 -2.66 10.04
C GLU A 156 -9.94 -3.25 9.10
N LEU A 157 -10.00 -2.92 7.83
CA LEU A 157 -9.05 -3.48 6.87
C LEU A 157 -7.66 -2.91 7.06
N ASN A 158 -7.56 -1.68 7.54
CA ASN A 158 -6.28 -1.08 7.85
C ASN A 158 -5.63 -1.83 9.02
N GLU A 159 -6.43 -2.18 10.04
CA GLU A 159 -5.93 -2.94 11.17
C GLU A 159 -5.55 -4.35 10.77
N ARG A 160 -6.33 -4.96 9.88
CA ARG A 160 -5.99 -6.28 9.35
C ARG A 160 -4.64 -6.25 8.64
N CYS A 161 -4.42 -5.20 7.84
CA CYS A 161 -3.18 -5.02 7.12
C CYS A 161 -2.00 -4.88 8.08
N ASP A 162 -2.19 -4.11 9.15
CA ASP A 162 -1.15 -3.95 10.17
C ASP A 162 -0.80 -5.27 10.84
N GLN A 163 -1.81 -6.08 11.15
CA GLN A 163 -1.59 -7.39 11.77
C GLN A 163 -0.80 -8.30 10.85
N LEU A 164 -1.14 -8.30 9.56
CA LEU A 164 -0.44 -9.13 8.60
C LEU A 164 1.02 -8.71 8.45
N ALA A 165 1.27 -7.41 8.38
CA ALA A 165 2.63 -6.91 8.24
C ALA A 165 3.48 -7.26 9.45
N LYS A 166 2.92 -7.09 10.65
CA LYS A 166 3.64 -7.41 11.87
C LYS A 166 3.90 -8.91 11.99
N ALA A 167 2.94 -9.74 11.60
CA ALA A 167 3.12 -11.18 11.65
C ALA A 167 4.26 -11.62 10.72
N GLN A 168 4.39 -10.99 9.56
CA GLN A 168 5.48 -11.32 8.66
C GLN A 168 6.81 -10.87 9.24
N ALA A 169 6.87 -9.70 9.88
CA ALA A 169 8.10 -9.25 10.52
C ALA A 169 8.56 -10.24 11.58
N VAL A 170 7.61 -10.77 12.37
CA VAL A 170 7.93 -11.76 13.39
C VAL A 170 8.44 -13.05 12.75
N LYS A 171 7.86 -13.45 11.63
CA LYS A 171 8.24 -14.68 10.94
C LYS A 171 9.69 -14.63 10.47
N TYR A 172 10.20 -13.46 10.12
CA TYR A 172 11.57 -13.30 9.64
C TYR A 172 12.55 -12.90 10.75
N LYS A 173 12.06 -12.91 11.98
CA LYS A 173 12.87 -12.55 13.13
C LYS A 173 14.01 -13.53 13.40
#